data_15dde3c39753b23b59e6f1aad2671cf7
#
_entry.id   15dde3c39753b23b59e6f1aad2671cf7
#
_cell.length_a   1.000
_cell.length_b   1.000
_cell.length_c   1.000
_cell.angle_alpha   90.00
_cell.angle_beta   90.00
_cell.angle_gamma   90.00
#
_symmetry.space_group_name_H-M   'P 1'
#
loop_
_entity.id
_entity.type
_entity.pdbx_description
1 polymer ?
#
loop_
_entity_poly.entity_id
_entity_poly.type
_entity_poly.pdbx_seq_one_letter_code
_entity_poly.pdbx_strand_id
1 'polypeptide(L)'
;MKKCAVCGEIVEDDVEVCPVCKAKKFVPVTGENKFATEHVIGDGKVDNEEIMEGLRAHFAGECTEVGMYLAMSRVADREGYPEIAEAYKRYAYEEAEHAAKFAELLGEVVTPSTQKNLELRAA
;
A
#
# COMPACT_ATOMS: atom_id res chain seq x y z
N MET A 1 13.24 -14.41 15.06
CA MET A 1 13.41 -13.66 13.79
C MET A 1 14.00 -12.29 14.05
N LYS A 2 14.78 -11.81 13.14
CA LYS A 2 15.36 -10.45 13.20
C LYS A 2 15.12 -9.74 11.87
N LYS A 3 15.28 -8.42 11.90
CA LYS A 3 15.01 -7.56 10.77
C LYS A 3 16.28 -6.86 10.34
N CYS A 4 16.55 -6.83 9.04
CA CYS A 4 17.65 -6.06 8.49
C CYS A 4 17.44 -4.57 8.78
N ALA A 5 18.43 -3.93 9.39
CA ALA A 5 18.35 -2.50 9.74
C ALA A 5 18.42 -1.57 8.51
N VAL A 6 18.81 -2.09 7.35
CA VAL A 6 18.95 -1.30 6.12
C VAL A 6 17.75 -1.42 5.21
N CYS A 7 17.36 -2.64 4.82
CA CYS A 7 16.26 -2.84 3.86
C CYS A 7 14.94 -3.31 4.48
N GLY A 8 14.96 -3.68 5.76
CA GLY A 8 13.76 -4.14 6.46
C GLY A 8 13.39 -5.60 6.27
N GLU A 9 14.18 -6.39 5.51
CA GLU A 9 13.92 -7.82 5.31
C GLU A 9 13.94 -8.57 6.64
N ILE A 10 12.95 -9.43 6.84
CA ILE A 10 12.85 -10.30 8.02
C ILE A 10 13.53 -11.62 7.72
N VAL A 11 14.47 -12.00 8.58
CA VAL A 11 15.27 -13.21 8.40
C VAL A 11 15.31 -14.02 9.70
N GLU A 12 15.73 -15.27 9.60
CA GLU A 12 15.98 -16.11 10.77
C GLU A 12 17.15 -15.57 11.59
N ASP A 13 17.18 -15.93 12.88
CA ASP A 13 18.18 -15.39 13.81
C ASP A 13 19.63 -15.79 13.47
N ASP A 14 19.82 -16.90 12.76
CA ASP A 14 21.13 -17.42 12.37
C ASP A 14 21.74 -16.76 11.11
N VAL A 15 20.95 -15.94 10.40
CA VAL A 15 21.42 -15.24 9.19
C VAL A 15 22.35 -14.11 9.57
N GLU A 16 23.59 -14.15 9.05
CA GLU A 16 24.63 -13.14 9.34
C GLU A 16 24.69 -12.02 8.31
N VAL A 17 24.26 -12.30 7.07
CA VAL A 17 24.26 -11.34 5.96
C VAL A 17 22.89 -11.32 5.34
N CYS A 18 22.32 -10.13 5.20
CA CYS A 18 21.00 -9.99 4.57
C CYS A 18 21.01 -10.52 3.13
N PRO A 19 20.15 -11.48 2.77
CA PRO A 19 20.11 -12.05 1.43
C PRO A 19 19.68 -11.04 0.36
N VAL A 20 19.01 -9.96 0.75
CA VAL A 20 18.48 -8.94 -0.16
C VAL A 20 19.50 -7.83 -0.42
N CYS A 21 19.96 -7.12 0.63
CA CYS A 21 20.81 -5.94 0.48
C CYS A 21 22.28 -6.17 0.88
N LYS A 22 22.62 -7.38 1.35
CA LYS A 22 23.98 -7.76 1.79
C LYS A 22 24.47 -7.01 3.04
N ALA A 23 23.64 -6.27 3.71
CA ALA A 23 23.97 -5.64 4.99
C ALA A 23 24.15 -6.68 6.10
N LYS A 24 24.95 -6.32 7.11
CA LYS A 24 25.23 -7.19 8.26
C LYS A 24 24.65 -6.64 9.56
N LYS A 25 23.81 -5.63 9.47
CA LYS A 25 23.21 -4.97 10.63
C LYS A 25 21.76 -5.38 10.76
N PHE A 26 21.42 -5.95 11.92
CA PHE A 26 20.08 -6.46 12.21
C PHE A 26 19.56 -5.89 13.53
N VAL A 27 18.24 -5.80 13.63
CA VAL A 27 17.54 -5.45 14.86
C VAL A 27 16.57 -6.57 15.21
N PRO A 28 16.32 -6.84 16.51
CA PRO A 28 15.36 -7.88 16.88
C PRO A 28 13.94 -7.50 16.48
N VAL A 29 13.18 -8.50 15.98
CA VAL A 29 11.75 -8.37 15.81
C VAL A 29 11.12 -8.73 17.14
N THR A 30 10.77 -7.72 17.90
CA THR A 30 9.96 -7.90 19.11
C THR A 30 8.52 -8.00 18.64
N GLY A 31 7.77 -9.05 18.88
CA GLY A 31 6.40 -9.38 18.44
C GLY A 31 5.38 -8.26 18.21
N GLU A 32 5.81 -7.01 18.22
CA GLU A 32 5.06 -5.83 17.82
C GLU A 32 5.59 -5.37 16.46
N ASN A 33 4.81 -5.59 15.40
CA ASN A 33 5.06 -4.97 14.10
C ASN A 33 4.86 -3.47 14.25
N LYS A 34 5.94 -2.74 14.53
CA LYS A 34 5.90 -1.28 14.47
C LYS A 34 6.15 -0.84 13.05
N PHE A 35 5.10 -0.50 12.35
CA PHE A 35 5.20 0.24 11.11
C PHE A 35 5.76 1.64 11.41
N ALA A 36 6.38 2.28 10.42
CA ALA A 36 6.84 3.66 10.55
C ALA A 36 5.67 4.61 10.89
N THR A 37 4.47 4.26 10.43
CA THR A 37 3.19 4.88 10.81
C THR A 37 2.20 3.77 11.13
N GLU A 38 1.40 3.95 12.17
CA GLU A 38 0.30 3.05 12.46
C GLU A 38 -0.82 3.22 11.43
N HIS A 39 -1.56 2.14 11.17
CA HIS A 39 -2.74 2.19 10.30
C HIS A 39 -3.95 2.67 11.12
N VAL A 40 -3.96 3.97 11.43
CA VAL A 40 -5.05 4.60 12.16
C VAL A 40 -6.01 5.26 11.17
N ILE A 41 -7.24 4.79 11.15
CA ILE A 41 -8.26 5.35 10.24
C ILE A 41 -8.58 6.79 10.65
N GLY A 42 -8.45 7.72 9.69
CA GLY A 42 -8.68 9.13 9.91
C GLY A 42 -7.47 9.92 10.40
N ASP A 43 -6.30 9.30 10.40
CA ASP A 43 -5.06 9.93 10.90
C ASP A 43 -4.63 11.15 10.08
N GLY A 44 -5.10 11.27 8.85
CA GLY A 44 -4.84 12.42 7.99
C GLY A 44 -5.86 13.54 8.11
N LYS A 45 -6.86 13.41 8.96
CA LYS A 45 -7.88 14.47 9.16
C LYS A 45 -7.28 15.68 9.87
N VAL A 46 -7.41 16.83 9.24
CA VAL A 46 -6.92 18.12 9.76
C VAL A 46 -7.98 19.19 9.53
N ASP A 47 -7.92 20.26 10.32
CA ASP A 47 -8.80 21.41 10.16
C ASP A 47 -8.23 22.37 9.08
N ASN A 48 -8.15 21.85 7.86
CA ASN A 48 -7.69 22.61 6.69
C ASN A 48 -8.33 21.97 5.45
N GLU A 49 -9.32 22.64 4.89
CA GLU A 49 -10.10 22.11 3.77
C GLU A 49 -9.26 21.91 2.50
N GLU A 50 -8.28 22.76 2.26
CA GLU A 50 -7.37 22.62 1.10
C GLU A 50 -6.60 21.29 1.18
N ILE A 51 -6.10 20.92 2.36
CA ILE A 51 -5.40 19.65 2.58
C ILE A 51 -6.38 18.47 2.41
N MET A 52 -7.58 18.58 2.96
CA MET A 52 -8.59 17.51 2.84
C MET A 52 -9.01 17.29 1.39
N GLU A 53 -9.23 18.36 0.63
CA GLU A 53 -9.53 18.26 -0.81
C GLU A 53 -8.37 17.63 -1.59
N GLY A 54 -7.14 17.98 -1.25
CA GLY A 54 -5.94 17.38 -1.84
C GLY A 54 -5.88 15.86 -1.60
N LEU A 55 -6.14 15.43 -0.37
CA LEU A 55 -6.18 14.00 -0.04
C LEU A 55 -7.28 13.25 -0.81
N ARG A 56 -8.46 13.86 -0.94
CA ARG A 56 -9.56 13.27 -1.72
C ARG A 56 -9.21 13.17 -3.20
N ALA A 57 -8.57 14.20 -3.75
CA ALA A 57 -8.12 14.21 -5.13
C ALA A 57 -7.05 13.13 -5.39
N HIS A 58 -6.12 12.94 -4.47
CA HIS A 58 -5.13 11.87 -4.57
C HIS A 58 -5.79 10.49 -4.48
N PHE A 59 -6.71 10.30 -3.56
CA PHE A 59 -7.46 9.05 -3.46
C PHE A 59 -8.17 8.72 -4.78
N ALA A 60 -8.90 9.67 -5.34
CA ALA A 60 -9.61 9.50 -6.61
C ALA A 60 -8.64 9.23 -7.78
N GLY A 61 -7.53 9.94 -7.82
CA GLY A 61 -6.49 9.75 -8.84
C GLY A 61 -5.88 8.36 -8.79
N GLU A 62 -5.51 7.87 -7.62
CA GLU A 62 -4.94 6.54 -7.44
C GLU A 62 -5.94 5.44 -7.83
N CYS A 63 -7.20 5.58 -7.46
CA CYS A 63 -8.26 4.66 -7.88
C CYS A 63 -8.43 4.63 -9.40
N THR A 64 -8.37 5.79 -10.04
CA THR A 64 -8.44 5.93 -11.49
C THR A 64 -7.27 5.21 -12.17
N GLU A 65 -6.06 5.37 -11.64
CA GLU A 65 -4.85 4.75 -12.17
C GLU A 65 -4.87 3.22 -12.06
N VAL A 66 -5.47 2.66 -11.01
CA VAL A 66 -5.66 1.21 -10.89
C VAL A 66 -6.41 0.66 -12.10
N GLY A 67 -7.57 1.23 -12.41
CA GLY A 67 -8.38 0.81 -13.54
C GLY A 67 -7.69 1.04 -14.89
N MET A 68 -7.06 2.19 -15.02
CA MET A 68 -6.32 2.56 -16.24
C MET A 68 -5.18 1.58 -16.54
N TYR A 69 -4.34 1.28 -15.55
CA TYR A 69 -3.21 0.36 -15.76
C TYR A 69 -3.66 -1.08 -15.99
N LEU A 70 -4.74 -1.53 -15.35
CA LEU A 70 -5.29 -2.86 -15.62
C LEU A 70 -5.83 -2.95 -17.06
N ALA A 71 -6.48 -1.91 -17.55
CA ALA A 71 -6.95 -1.85 -18.94
C ALA A 71 -5.77 -1.86 -19.92
N MET A 72 -4.72 -1.08 -19.62
CA MET A 72 -3.50 -1.06 -20.44
C MET A 72 -2.80 -2.42 -20.44
N SER A 73 -2.80 -3.12 -19.31
CA SER A 73 -2.28 -4.49 -19.21
C SER A 73 -3.00 -5.44 -20.17
N ARG A 74 -4.33 -5.36 -20.21
CA ARG A 74 -5.15 -6.20 -21.11
C ARG A 74 -4.91 -5.89 -22.58
N VAL A 75 -4.72 -4.63 -22.93
CA VAL A 75 -4.36 -4.20 -24.30
C VAL A 75 -3.01 -4.78 -24.68
N ALA A 76 -2.01 -4.61 -23.83
CA ALA A 76 -0.66 -5.14 -24.09
C ALA A 76 -0.66 -6.67 -24.25
N ASP A 77 -1.43 -7.38 -23.44
CA ASP A 77 -1.56 -8.83 -23.56
C ASP A 77 -2.17 -9.25 -24.89
N ARG A 78 -3.26 -8.58 -25.31
CA ARG A 78 -3.90 -8.85 -26.61
C ARG A 78 -3.00 -8.54 -27.81
N GLU A 79 -2.12 -7.56 -27.66
CA GLU A 79 -1.16 -7.21 -28.72
C GLU A 79 0.09 -8.09 -28.74
N GLY A 80 0.23 -8.99 -27.77
CA GLY A 80 1.36 -9.93 -27.70
C GLY A 80 2.59 -9.37 -26.98
N TYR A 81 2.38 -8.47 -26.03
CA TYR A 81 3.45 -7.93 -25.15
C TYR A 81 3.26 -8.39 -23.70
N PRO A 82 3.49 -9.67 -23.40
CA PRO A 82 3.19 -10.20 -22.04
C PRO A 82 4.01 -9.55 -20.94
N GLU A 83 5.25 -9.16 -21.22
CA GLU A 83 6.14 -8.51 -20.25
C GLU A 83 5.64 -7.11 -19.89
N ILE A 84 5.14 -6.37 -20.86
CA ILE A 84 4.54 -5.05 -20.66
C ILE A 84 3.21 -5.18 -19.92
N ALA A 85 2.41 -6.18 -20.28
CA ALA A 85 1.15 -6.49 -19.59
C ALA A 85 1.38 -6.75 -18.11
N GLU A 86 2.39 -7.55 -17.77
CA GLU A 86 2.74 -7.86 -16.40
C GLU A 86 3.24 -6.62 -15.64
N ALA A 87 4.02 -5.75 -16.29
CA ALA A 87 4.48 -4.50 -15.70
C ALA A 87 3.31 -3.58 -15.33
N TYR A 88 2.37 -3.37 -16.23
CA TYR A 88 1.17 -2.56 -15.96
C TYR A 88 0.32 -3.14 -14.83
N LYS A 89 0.16 -4.44 -14.79
CA LYS A 89 -0.58 -5.13 -13.73
C LYS A 89 0.07 -4.89 -12.37
N ARG A 90 1.38 -4.96 -12.31
CA ARG A 90 2.16 -4.69 -11.10
C ARG A 90 2.00 -3.25 -10.63
N TYR A 91 2.07 -2.28 -11.56
CA TYR A 91 1.83 -0.87 -11.25
C TYR A 91 0.42 -0.62 -10.76
N ALA A 92 -0.58 -1.30 -11.32
CA ALA A 92 -1.95 -1.21 -10.84
C ALA A 92 -2.06 -1.62 -9.36
N TYR A 93 -1.38 -2.66 -8.94
CA TYR A 93 -1.34 -3.07 -7.54
C TYR A 93 -0.64 -2.05 -6.64
N GLU A 94 0.43 -1.42 -7.12
CA GLU A 94 1.10 -0.34 -6.39
C GLU A 94 0.16 0.84 -6.18
N GLU A 95 -0.57 1.25 -7.21
CA GLU A 95 -1.55 2.33 -7.11
C GLU A 95 -2.71 1.96 -6.17
N ALA A 96 -3.11 0.68 -6.14
CA ALA A 96 -4.11 0.20 -5.21
C ALA A 96 -3.66 0.34 -3.75
N GLU A 97 -2.40 0.07 -3.45
CA GLU A 97 -1.82 0.28 -2.11
C GLU A 97 -1.79 1.77 -1.74
N HIS A 98 -1.44 2.65 -2.68
CA HIS A 98 -1.49 4.09 -2.47
C HIS A 98 -2.92 4.56 -2.20
N ALA A 99 -3.89 4.10 -2.98
CA ALA A 99 -5.30 4.41 -2.78
C ALA A 99 -5.79 3.96 -1.41
N ALA A 100 -5.42 2.76 -0.98
CA ALA A 100 -5.77 2.22 0.34
C ALA A 100 -5.23 3.12 1.44
N LYS A 101 -3.99 3.60 1.32
CA LYS A 101 -3.39 4.51 2.30
C LYS A 101 -4.12 5.85 2.38
N PHE A 102 -4.47 6.43 1.24
CA PHE A 102 -5.27 7.67 1.23
C PHE A 102 -6.66 7.45 1.82
N ALA A 103 -7.30 6.31 1.56
CA ALA A 103 -8.58 5.96 2.17
C ALA A 103 -8.48 5.88 3.69
N GLU A 104 -7.42 5.27 4.21
CA GLU A 104 -7.16 5.19 5.65
C GLU A 104 -6.92 6.58 6.26
N LEU A 105 -6.11 7.42 5.62
CA LEU A 105 -5.82 8.77 6.09
C LEU A 105 -7.08 9.62 6.15
N LEU A 106 -7.95 9.51 5.14
CA LEU A 106 -9.20 10.26 5.08
C LEU A 106 -10.23 9.77 6.12
N GLY A 107 -10.38 8.46 6.29
CA GLY A 107 -11.40 7.88 7.17
C GLY A 107 -12.84 8.21 6.74
N GLU A 108 -13.06 8.44 5.44
CA GLU A 108 -14.38 8.81 4.89
C GLU A 108 -15.08 7.61 4.25
N VAL A 109 -14.34 6.72 3.60
CA VAL A 109 -14.88 5.55 2.87
C VAL A 109 -14.68 4.25 3.61
N VAL A 110 -13.91 4.26 4.68
CA VAL A 110 -13.56 3.09 5.48
C VAL A 110 -13.62 3.44 6.96
N THR A 111 -14.05 2.49 7.78
CA THR A 111 -14.08 2.61 9.23
C THR A 111 -13.21 1.52 9.86
N PRO A 112 -12.82 1.64 11.14
CA PRO A 112 -12.07 0.58 11.81
C PRO A 112 -12.91 -0.64 12.20
N SER A 113 -14.16 -0.73 11.72
CA SER A 113 -15.07 -1.84 12.00
C SER A 113 -15.46 -2.56 10.73
N THR A 114 -15.09 -3.85 10.63
CA THR A 114 -15.50 -4.70 9.51
C THR A 114 -17.02 -4.76 9.35
N GLN A 115 -17.75 -4.88 10.44
CA GLN A 115 -19.21 -4.89 10.42
C GLN A 115 -19.77 -3.61 9.80
N LYS A 116 -19.28 -2.47 10.24
CA LYS A 116 -19.72 -1.17 9.68
C LYS A 116 -19.34 -1.02 8.21
N ASN A 117 -18.16 -1.46 7.84
CA ASN A 117 -17.74 -1.42 6.43
C ASN A 117 -18.68 -2.24 5.55
N LEU A 118 -19.08 -3.42 6.02
CA LEU A 118 -20.06 -4.25 5.32
C LEU A 118 -21.42 -3.57 5.21
N GLU A 119 -21.92 -3.01 6.30
CA GLU A 119 -23.20 -2.27 6.33
C GLU A 119 -23.21 -1.11 5.35
N LEU A 120 -22.13 -0.31 5.30
CA LEU A 120 -22.00 0.83 4.41
C LEU A 120 -21.98 0.45 2.93
N ARG A 121 -21.49 -0.74 2.60
CA ARG A 121 -21.37 -1.20 1.20
C ARG A 121 -22.52 -2.11 0.76
N ALA A 122 -23.36 -2.57 1.67
CA ALA A 122 -24.50 -3.44 1.39
C ALA A 122 -25.72 -2.71 0.80
N ALA A 123 -25.68 -1.39 0.76
CA ALA A 123 -26.77 -0.58 0.23
C ALA A 123 -26.83 -0.59 -1.30
#